data_8e5299803589d6f2783307a230a71828
#
_entry.id   8e5299803589d6f2783307a230a71828
#
_cell.length_a   1.000
_cell.length_b   1.000
_cell.length_c   1.000
_cell.angle_alpha   90.00
_cell.angle_beta   90.00
_cell.angle_gamma   90.00
#
_symmetry.space_group_name_H-M   'P 1'
#
loop_
_entity.id
_entity.type
_entity.pdbx_description
1 polymer ?
#
loop_
_entity_poly.entity_id
_entity_poly.type
_entity_poly.pdbx_seq_one_letter_code
_entity_poly.pdbx_strand_id
1 'polypeptide(L)'
;KEGFILDVLEYYITYPTYFKLVQTAYEDNSYSKDKSMKVLKKYVEQHPHSIKKKTAIMLNHFMSSTIKKIDNKAKAMLVTSSRKEAVLYKPEFDRQIKENNFNIKTLVAFTSTIKLDGLEYTESNMNKIEGKKSIKEAFKEDAFKILIVANKFQTGFDEPLLHTMYVDKKLSGVAAVQTLSRVNRIAPNKTSTLIIDFVNKKEEIREAFEPYYTETYLTGKTDYHKLYDLMENIYDFDLF
;
A
#
# COMPACT_ATOMS: atom_id res chain seq x y z
N LYS A 1 -8.63 4.79 -26.43
CA LYS A 1 -8.40 4.70 -25.01
C LYS A 1 -9.64 5.11 -24.28
N GLU A 2 -10.28 4.16 -23.69
CA GLU A 2 -11.38 4.42 -22.78
C GLU A 2 -10.78 5.05 -21.53
N GLY A 3 -11.11 6.32 -21.26
CA GLY A 3 -10.60 7.13 -20.15
C GLY A 3 -11.04 6.64 -18.76
N PHE A 4 -11.16 5.33 -18.58
CA PHE A 4 -11.71 4.69 -17.39
C PHE A 4 -10.69 3.94 -16.53
N ILE A 5 -9.40 3.93 -16.91
CA ILE A 5 -8.37 3.16 -16.20
C ILE A 5 -7.12 4.05 -16.01
N LEU A 6 -6.68 4.21 -14.76
CA LEU A 6 -5.44 4.87 -14.42
C LEU A 6 -4.24 3.97 -14.76
N ASP A 7 -3.10 4.56 -15.14
CA ASP A 7 -1.90 3.79 -15.42
C ASP A 7 -1.25 3.29 -14.12
N VAL A 8 -1.19 1.97 -13.96
CA VAL A 8 -0.59 1.34 -12.77
C VAL A 8 0.90 1.58 -12.69
N LEU A 9 1.60 1.56 -13.84
CA LEU A 9 3.06 1.65 -13.87
C LEU A 9 3.57 3.08 -13.69
N GLU A 10 2.73 4.08 -13.96
CA GLU A 10 3.08 5.48 -13.77
C GLU A 10 3.46 5.79 -12.32
N TYR A 11 2.75 5.20 -11.38
CA TYR A 11 2.93 5.43 -9.94
C TYR A 11 3.46 4.20 -9.20
N TYR A 12 4.18 3.31 -9.91
CA TYR A 12 4.82 2.16 -9.31
C TYR A 12 6.23 2.52 -8.84
N ILE A 13 6.49 2.36 -7.55
CA ILE A 13 7.81 2.57 -6.95
C ILE A 13 8.23 1.33 -6.16
N THR A 14 9.53 1.02 -6.22
CA THR A 14 10.10 0.01 -5.33
C THR A 14 10.47 0.64 -3.98
N TYR A 15 10.44 -0.17 -2.93
CA TYR A 15 10.83 0.31 -1.59
C TYR A 15 12.22 0.97 -1.53
N PRO A 16 13.28 0.45 -2.18
CA PRO A 16 14.56 1.14 -2.24
C PRO A 16 14.48 2.53 -2.89
N THR A 17 13.64 2.69 -3.92
CA THR A 17 13.42 3.99 -4.56
C THR A 17 12.65 4.93 -3.64
N TYR A 18 11.58 4.46 -3.03
CA TYR A 18 10.82 5.22 -2.02
C TYR A 18 11.72 5.68 -0.87
N PHE A 19 12.57 4.78 -0.36
CA PHE A 19 13.50 5.10 0.72
C PHE A 19 14.51 6.19 0.32
N LYS A 20 15.08 6.11 -0.88
CA LYS A 20 15.99 7.14 -1.41
C LYS A 20 15.30 8.51 -1.50
N LEU A 21 14.06 8.55 -2.00
CA LEU A 21 13.27 9.78 -2.10
C LEU A 21 13.08 10.42 -0.72
N VAL A 22 12.65 9.63 0.26
CA VAL A 22 12.49 10.09 1.64
C VAL A 22 13.82 10.58 2.22
N GLN A 23 14.93 9.90 1.92
CA GLN A 23 16.26 10.27 2.40
C GLN A 23 16.75 11.58 1.75
N THR A 24 16.57 11.76 0.44
CA THR A 24 16.95 12.99 -0.28
C THR A 24 16.15 14.20 0.22
N ALA A 25 14.83 14.02 0.36
CA ALA A 25 13.97 15.04 0.95
C ALA A 25 14.42 15.48 2.35
N TYR A 26 15.06 14.58 3.09
CA TYR A 26 15.55 14.82 4.44
C TYR A 26 16.89 15.54 4.48
N GLU A 27 17.75 15.32 3.48
CA GLU A 27 19.08 15.93 3.36
C GLU A 27 19.00 17.39 2.85
N ASP A 28 17.94 17.74 2.17
CA ASP A 28 17.64 19.11 1.75
C ASP A 28 17.18 19.92 2.99
N ASN A 29 18.07 20.77 3.50
CA ASN A 29 17.96 21.49 4.80
C ASN A 29 16.77 22.47 4.91
N SER A 30 15.84 22.48 3.99
CA SER A 30 14.64 23.32 3.99
C SER A 30 13.52 22.82 4.90
N TYR A 31 13.60 21.58 5.42
CA TYR A 31 12.56 20.96 6.24
C TYR A 31 12.98 20.72 7.69
N SER A 32 12.05 20.96 8.60
CA SER A 32 12.27 20.82 10.04
C SER A 32 12.64 19.35 10.39
N LYS A 33 13.67 19.24 11.20
CA LYS A 33 14.26 17.97 11.65
C LYS A 33 13.31 17.24 12.60
N ASP A 34 12.27 16.63 12.08
CA ASP A 34 11.29 15.91 12.90
C ASP A 34 11.90 14.63 13.49
N LYS A 35 11.69 14.43 14.80
CA LYS A 35 12.15 13.24 15.54
C LYS A 35 11.62 11.95 14.93
N SER A 36 10.42 11.97 14.37
CA SER A 36 9.75 10.82 13.77
C SER A 36 10.50 10.25 12.57
N MET A 37 11.04 11.12 11.71
CA MET A 37 11.81 10.70 10.52
C MET A 37 13.20 10.18 10.88
N LYS A 38 13.86 10.74 11.91
CA LYS A 38 15.14 10.20 12.42
C LYS A 38 14.95 8.78 12.97
N VAL A 39 13.86 8.55 13.68
CA VAL A 39 13.52 7.21 14.19
C VAL A 39 13.25 6.27 13.03
N LEU A 40 12.51 6.71 12.00
CA LEU A 40 12.23 5.92 10.81
C LEU A 40 13.52 5.55 10.05
N LYS A 41 14.43 6.52 9.81
CA LYS A 41 15.73 6.28 9.16
C LYS A 41 16.55 5.23 9.92
N LYS A 42 16.77 5.43 11.21
CA LYS A 42 17.53 4.49 12.07
C LYS A 42 16.88 3.11 12.12
N TYR A 43 15.55 3.06 12.05
CA TYR A 43 14.79 1.83 12.11
C TYR A 43 14.84 1.04 10.81
N VAL A 44 14.86 1.72 9.66
CA VAL A 44 14.92 1.13 8.32
C VAL A 44 16.32 0.60 8.00
N GLU A 45 17.38 1.32 8.40
CA GLU A 45 18.76 0.92 8.14
C GLU A 45 19.15 -0.41 8.82
N GLN A 46 18.58 -0.71 9.97
CA GLN A 46 19.01 -1.87 10.76
C GLN A 46 18.41 -3.23 10.38
N HIS A 47 17.18 -3.30 9.83
CA HIS A 47 16.55 -4.57 9.39
C HIS A 47 15.36 -4.33 8.43
N PRO A 48 15.55 -4.26 7.12
CA PRO A 48 14.50 -3.89 6.17
C PRO A 48 13.36 -4.91 6.03
N HIS A 49 13.51 -6.13 6.57
CA HIS A 49 12.59 -7.23 6.29
C HIS A 49 11.60 -7.58 7.41
N SER A 50 11.62 -6.91 8.55
CA SER A 50 10.71 -7.27 9.64
C SER A 50 9.29 -6.71 9.41
N ILE A 51 8.26 -7.51 9.73
CA ILE A 51 6.84 -7.11 9.69
C ILE A 51 6.62 -5.80 10.43
N LYS A 52 7.21 -5.67 11.62
CA LYS A 52 7.12 -4.45 12.44
C LYS A 52 7.56 -3.19 11.69
N LYS A 53 8.66 -3.27 10.94
CA LYS A 53 9.22 -2.12 10.20
C LYS A 53 8.46 -1.80 8.94
N LYS A 54 8.12 -2.82 8.16
CA LYS A 54 7.28 -2.65 6.99
C LYS A 54 5.93 -2.03 7.39
N THR A 55 5.33 -2.47 8.50
CA THR A 55 4.09 -1.88 9.04
C THR A 55 4.28 -0.40 9.39
N ALA A 56 5.38 -0.03 10.06
CA ALA A 56 5.64 1.36 10.39
C ALA A 56 5.78 2.24 9.13
N ILE A 57 6.50 1.76 8.11
CA ILE A 57 6.65 2.46 6.83
C ILE A 57 5.30 2.64 6.15
N MET A 58 4.51 1.58 6.06
CA MET A 58 3.19 1.60 5.42
C MET A 58 2.23 2.55 6.15
N LEU A 59 2.20 2.51 7.48
CA LEU A 59 1.35 3.40 8.29
C LEU A 59 1.79 4.86 8.17
N ASN A 60 3.08 5.15 8.28
CA ASN A 60 3.57 6.52 8.12
C ASN A 60 3.24 7.06 6.73
N HIS A 61 3.53 6.29 5.68
CA HIS A 61 3.14 6.69 4.33
C HIS A 61 1.62 6.88 4.20
N PHE A 62 0.82 5.95 4.72
CA PHE A 62 -0.64 6.05 4.64
C PHE A 62 -1.15 7.33 5.33
N MET A 63 -0.74 7.56 6.55
CA MET A 63 -1.19 8.70 7.37
C MET A 63 -0.68 10.04 6.85
N SER A 64 0.53 10.06 6.31
CA SER A 64 1.11 11.29 5.77
C SER A 64 0.56 11.62 4.38
N SER A 65 0.37 10.66 3.50
CA SER A 65 0.01 10.85 2.08
C SER A 65 -1.39 10.34 1.73
N THR A 66 -1.58 9.03 1.79
CA THR A 66 -2.75 8.38 1.21
C THR A 66 -4.06 8.84 1.84
N ILE A 67 -4.10 9.02 3.16
CA ILE A 67 -5.33 9.37 3.88
C ILE A 67 -5.98 10.66 3.37
N LYS A 68 -5.17 11.60 2.88
CA LYS A 68 -5.63 12.90 2.35
C LYS A 68 -6.20 12.83 0.93
N LYS A 69 -5.95 11.73 0.22
CA LYS A 69 -6.41 11.56 -1.17
C LYS A 69 -7.91 11.24 -1.23
N ILE A 70 -8.51 11.51 -2.40
CA ILE A 70 -9.94 11.23 -2.67
C ILE A 70 -10.82 11.86 -1.58
N ASP A 71 -10.60 13.13 -1.25
CA ASP A 71 -11.35 13.85 -0.21
C ASP A 71 -11.32 13.15 1.15
N ASN A 72 -10.15 12.67 1.58
CA ASN A 72 -9.92 11.89 2.81
C ASN A 72 -10.63 10.51 2.83
N LYS A 73 -11.10 10.01 1.68
CA LYS A 73 -11.76 8.70 1.56
C LYS A 73 -10.85 7.60 1.05
N ALA A 74 -9.61 7.94 0.67
CA ALA A 74 -8.68 6.96 0.12
C ALA A 74 -8.43 5.79 1.07
N LYS A 75 -8.31 4.60 0.45
CA LYS A 75 -8.05 3.34 1.13
C LYS A 75 -6.77 2.70 0.58
N ALA A 76 -6.19 1.79 1.36
CA ALA A 76 -5.03 1.03 0.94
C ALA A 76 -5.25 -0.49 1.07
N MET A 77 -4.47 -1.25 0.30
CA MET A 77 -4.40 -2.71 0.38
C MET A 77 -2.96 -3.14 0.59
N LEU A 78 -2.73 -4.06 1.53
CA LEU A 78 -1.47 -4.78 1.67
C LEU A 78 -1.64 -6.19 1.11
N VAL A 79 -0.85 -6.53 0.11
CA VAL A 79 -0.79 -7.89 -0.48
C VAL A 79 0.39 -8.64 0.14
N THR A 80 0.09 -9.71 0.89
CA THR A 80 1.10 -10.52 1.58
C THR A 80 1.41 -11.81 0.82
N SER A 81 2.59 -12.37 1.04
CA SER A 81 3.03 -13.60 0.36
C SER A 81 2.24 -14.83 0.82
N SER A 82 1.77 -14.84 2.06
CA SER A 82 1.09 -15.98 2.66
C SER A 82 0.02 -15.56 3.66
N ARG A 83 -0.90 -16.49 3.94
CA ARG A 83 -1.89 -16.34 5.01
C ARG A 83 -1.24 -16.15 6.38
N LYS A 84 -0.10 -16.84 6.62
CA LYS A 84 0.67 -16.69 7.86
C LYS A 84 1.14 -15.24 8.02
N GLU A 85 1.68 -14.64 6.99
CA GLU A 85 2.08 -13.23 7.04
C GLU A 85 0.90 -12.29 7.26
N ALA A 86 -0.24 -12.51 6.59
CA ALA A 86 -1.43 -11.69 6.82
C ALA A 86 -1.89 -11.73 8.29
N VAL A 87 -1.84 -12.93 8.90
CA VAL A 87 -2.14 -13.13 10.34
C VAL A 87 -1.16 -12.38 11.24
N LEU A 88 0.13 -12.32 10.87
CA LEU A 88 1.14 -11.60 11.64
C LEU A 88 1.06 -10.08 11.44
N TYR A 89 0.74 -9.62 10.22
CA TYR A 89 0.59 -8.19 9.93
C TYR A 89 -0.58 -7.55 10.67
N LYS A 90 -1.72 -8.23 10.74
CA LYS A 90 -2.96 -7.63 11.29
C LYS A 90 -2.78 -7.13 12.74
N PRO A 91 -2.31 -7.92 13.72
CA PRO A 91 -2.11 -7.44 15.08
C PRO A 91 -1.01 -6.38 15.17
N GLU A 92 0.00 -6.42 14.31
CA GLU A 92 1.05 -5.42 14.29
C GLU A 92 0.54 -4.07 13.79
N PHE A 93 -0.30 -4.04 12.76
CA PHE A 93 -1.01 -2.82 12.33
C PHE A 93 -1.88 -2.28 13.47
N ASP A 94 -2.70 -3.12 14.10
CA ASP A 94 -3.59 -2.69 15.18
C ASP A 94 -2.82 -2.14 16.37
N ARG A 95 -1.67 -2.76 16.71
CA ARG A 95 -0.78 -2.28 17.77
C ARG A 95 -0.23 -0.89 17.47
N GLN A 96 0.36 -0.70 16.29
CA GLN A 96 0.96 0.58 15.91
C GLN A 96 -0.08 1.68 15.72
N ILE A 97 -1.25 1.37 15.19
CA ILE A 97 -2.39 2.30 15.10
C ILE A 97 -2.78 2.81 16.49
N LYS A 98 -2.88 1.89 17.46
CA LYS A 98 -3.20 2.23 18.84
C LYS A 98 -2.09 3.07 19.51
N GLU A 99 -0.83 2.67 19.35
CA GLU A 99 0.32 3.38 19.94
C GLU A 99 0.47 4.81 19.42
N ASN A 100 0.15 5.05 18.15
CA ASN A 100 0.22 6.38 17.54
C ASN A 100 -1.11 7.14 17.60
N ASN A 101 -2.14 6.61 18.25
CA ASN A 101 -3.48 7.21 18.35
C ASN A 101 -4.11 7.53 16.98
N PHE A 102 -3.85 6.74 15.95
CA PHE A 102 -4.47 6.92 14.63
C PHE A 102 -5.94 6.50 14.65
N ASN A 103 -6.82 7.33 14.12
CA ASN A 103 -8.25 7.05 14.04
C ASN A 103 -8.62 6.27 12.76
N ILE A 104 -8.02 5.12 12.57
CA ILE A 104 -8.31 4.20 11.47
C ILE A 104 -8.39 2.77 11.98
N LYS A 105 -9.05 1.90 11.20
CA LYS A 105 -9.13 0.46 11.45
C LYS A 105 -8.60 -0.32 10.24
N THR A 106 -8.13 -1.54 10.50
CA THR A 106 -7.68 -2.48 9.47
C THR A 106 -8.57 -3.70 9.41
N LEU A 107 -8.63 -4.32 8.23
CA LEU A 107 -9.23 -5.64 8.02
C LEU A 107 -8.19 -6.60 7.47
N VAL A 108 -8.36 -7.90 7.75
CA VAL A 108 -7.56 -8.96 7.14
C VAL A 108 -8.48 -9.94 6.39
N ALA A 109 -8.05 -10.36 5.20
CA ALA A 109 -8.80 -11.28 4.35
C ALA A 109 -7.92 -12.42 3.84
N PHE A 110 -8.29 -13.65 4.18
CA PHE A 110 -7.66 -14.88 3.73
C PHE A 110 -8.67 -16.04 3.73
N THR A 111 -8.36 -17.12 3.03
CA THR A 111 -9.23 -18.31 2.98
C THR A 111 -8.84 -19.33 4.05
N SER A 112 -9.82 -20.05 4.58
CA SER A 112 -9.65 -21.16 5.54
C SER A 112 -9.01 -20.74 6.87
N THR A 113 -9.03 -21.63 7.83
CA THR A 113 -8.38 -21.46 9.13
C THR A 113 -6.87 -21.65 9.03
N ILE A 114 -6.11 -20.92 9.81
CA ILE A 114 -4.66 -21.10 10.00
C ILE A 114 -4.38 -21.47 11.45
N LYS A 115 -3.53 -22.47 11.64
CA LYS A 115 -2.94 -22.80 12.94
C LYS A 115 -1.52 -22.23 13.02
N LEU A 116 -1.29 -21.40 14.02
CA LEU A 116 0.02 -20.81 14.26
C LEU A 116 0.25 -20.78 15.79
N ASP A 117 1.35 -21.35 16.25
CA ASP A 117 1.74 -21.40 17.65
C ASP A 117 0.63 -21.96 18.58
N GLY A 118 -0.09 -23.00 18.10
CA GLY A 118 -1.18 -23.64 18.82
C GLY A 118 -2.53 -22.90 18.80
N LEU A 119 -2.58 -21.71 18.21
CA LEU A 119 -3.80 -20.91 18.07
C LEU A 119 -4.40 -21.03 16.68
N GLU A 120 -5.73 -20.94 16.62
CA GLU A 120 -6.46 -20.93 15.35
C GLU A 120 -6.88 -19.49 14.98
N TYR A 121 -6.55 -19.12 13.74
CA TYR A 121 -6.88 -17.81 13.17
C TYR A 121 -7.84 -17.97 12.00
N THR A 122 -8.92 -17.21 12.07
CA THR A 122 -9.94 -17.08 11.03
C THR A 122 -10.19 -15.62 10.74
N GLU A 123 -10.79 -15.30 9.60
CA GLU A 123 -11.22 -13.91 9.33
C GLU A 123 -12.16 -13.39 10.42
N SER A 124 -13.04 -14.23 10.94
CA SER A 124 -14.02 -13.84 11.96
C SER A 124 -13.40 -13.47 13.30
N ASN A 125 -12.39 -14.24 13.77
CA ASN A 125 -11.79 -13.93 15.07
C ASN A 125 -10.73 -12.81 15.01
N MET A 126 -10.21 -12.52 13.81
CA MET A 126 -9.23 -11.45 13.61
C MET A 126 -9.84 -10.09 13.27
N ASN A 127 -11.03 -10.07 12.66
CA ASN A 127 -11.73 -8.85 12.29
C ASN A 127 -12.84 -8.53 13.31
N LYS A 128 -12.76 -7.38 13.92
CA LYS A 128 -13.84 -6.88 14.80
C LYS A 128 -14.88 -6.16 13.94
N ILE A 129 -15.70 -6.92 13.20
CA ILE A 129 -16.78 -6.41 12.35
C ILE A 129 -18.08 -6.53 13.13
N GLU A 130 -18.79 -5.43 13.26
CA GLU A 130 -20.11 -5.40 13.92
C GLU A 130 -21.19 -5.94 12.96
N GLY A 131 -22.08 -6.75 13.49
CA GLY A 131 -23.17 -7.38 12.73
C GLY A 131 -22.70 -8.52 11.82
N LYS A 132 -23.55 -8.89 10.84
CA LYS A 132 -23.29 -9.99 9.89
C LYS A 132 -22.68 -9.52 8.56
N LYS A 133 -21.92 -8.42 8.56
CA LYS A 133 -21.32 -7.86 7.35
C LYS A 133 -20.15 -8.71 6.87
N SER A 134 -20.05 -8.89 5.56
CA SER A 134 -18.87 -9.44 4.91
C SER A 134 -17.69 -8.45 5.02
N ILE A 135 -16.46 -8.93 4.82
CA ILE A 135 -15.27 -8.07 4.76
C ILE A 135 -15.40 -6.99 3.68
N LYS A 136 -16.01 -7.33 2.53
CA LYS A 136 -16.24 -6.37 1.44
C LYS A 136 -17.18 -5.24 1.86
N GLU A 137 -18.24 -5.56 2.56
CA GLU A 137 -19.20 -4.57 3.08
C GLU A 137 -18.58 -3.72 4.19
N ALA A 138 -17.88 -4.35 5.14
CA ALA A 138 -17.19 -3.64 6.20
C ALA A 138 -16.10 -2.70 5.65
N PHE A 139 -15.36 -3.12 4.62
CA PHE A 139 -14.33 -2.28 4.02
C PHE A 139 -14.89 -1.03 3.32
N LYS A 140 -16.17 -0.98 2.96
CA LYS A 140 -16.81 0.25 2.46
C LYS A 140 -17.02 1.30 3.54
N GLU A 141 -17.07 0.92 4.80
CA GLU A 141 -17.18 1.86 5.91
C GLU A 141 -15.93 2.74 6.01
N ASP A 142 -16.11 4.00 6.37
CA ASP A 142 -15.00 4.97 6.39
C ASP A 142 -13.95 4.66 7.46
N ALA A 143 -14.33 4.04 8.55
CA ALA A 143 -13.41 3.65 9.62
C ALA A 143 -12.34 2.64 9.17
N PHE A 144 -12.65 1.78 8.19
CA PHE A 144 -11.71 0.77 7.68
C PHE A 144 -10.93 1.33 6.49
N LYS A 145 -9.67 1.64 6.71
CA LYS A 145 -8.80 2.29 5.71
C LYS A 145 -7.79 1.35 5.06
N ILE A 146 -7.38 0.28 5.72
CA ILE A 146 -6.36 -0.64 5.21
C ILE A 146 -6.89 -2.07 5.23
N LEU A 147 -6.80 -2.76 4.08
CA LEU A 147 -7.17 -4.16 3.90
C LEU A 147 -5.91 -5.01 3.68
N ILE A 148 -5.64 -5.96 4.56
CA ILE A 148 -4.52 -6.90 4.48
C ILE A 148 -5.03 -8.17 3.82
N VAL A 149 -4.42 -8.61 2.72
CA VAL A 149 -4.89 -9.76 1.95
C VAL A 149 -3.81 -10.80 1.69
N ALA A 150 -4.21 -12.08 1.75
CA ALA A 150 -3.40 -13.20 1.31
C ALA A 150 -4.19 -14.05 0.32
N ASN A 151 -3.84 -13.98 -0.96
CA ASN A 151 -4.46 -14.69 -2.09
C ASN A 151 -5.97 -14.41 -2.29
N LYS A 152 -6.65 -13.82 -1.34
CA LYS A 152 -8.05 -13.41 -1.42
C LYS A 152 -8.14 -11.99 -1.97
N PHE A 153 -9.17 -11.71 -2.75
CA PHE A 153 -9.42 -10.41 -3.37
C PHE A 153 -8.37 -9.94 -4.40
N GLN A 154 -7.43 -10.79 -4.78
CA GLN A 154 -6.58 -10.54 -5.95
C GLN A 154 -7.39 -10.56 -7.25
N THR A 155 -8.52 -11.27 -7.26
CA THR A 155 -9.53 -11.27 -8.33
C THR A 155 -10.91 -10.96 -7.75
N GLY A 156 -11.81 -10.37 -8.54
CA GLY A 156 -13.21 -10.16 -8.14
C GLY A 156 -13.44 -9.19 -6.97
N PHE A 157 -12.46 -8.33 -6.66
CA PHE A 157 -12.60 -7.25 -5.67
C PHE A 157 -12.68 -5.90 -6.40
N ASP A 158 -13.71 -5.15 -6.08
CA ASP A 158 -13.96 -3.84 -6.66
C ASP A 158 -14.15 -2.81 -5.53
N GLU A 159 -13.15 -1.92 -5.37
CA GLU A 159 -13.15 -0.82 -4.42
C GLU A 159 -12.59 0.43 -5.10
N PRO A 160 -13.43 1.31 -5.61
CA PRO A 160 -12.99 2.51 -6.32
C PRO A 160 -12.12 3.44 -5.48
N LEU A 161 -12.31 3.47 -4.16
CA LEU A 161 -11.53 4.30 -3.24
C LEU A 161 -10.15 3.70 -2.92
N LEU A 162 -9.82 2.52 -3.45
CA LEU A 162 -8.51 1.91 -3.29
C LEU A 162 -7.47 2.72 -4.08
N HIS A 163 -6.72 3.56 -3.38
CA HIS A 163 -5.70 4.44 -3.94
C HIS A 163 -4.30 3.82 -3.90
N THR A 164 -3.93 3.23 -2.76
CA THR A 164 -2.57 2.76 -2.52
C THR A 164 -2.53 1.25 -2.35
N MET A 165 -1.53 0.60 -2.95
CA MET A 165 -1.22 -0.80 -2.71
C MET A 165 0.20 -0.96 -2.20
N TYR A 166 0.34 -1.69 -1.11
CA TYR A 166 1.61 -2.16 -0.59
C TYR A 166 1.79 -3.62 -0.99
N VAL A 167 2.92 -3.95 -1.60
CA VAL A 167 3.19 -5.29 -2.12
C VAL A 167 4.32 -5.93 -1.34
N ASP A 168 4.00 -6.95 -0.53
CA ASP A 168 4.96 -7.79 0.17
C ASP A 168 4.83 -9.24 -0.31
N LYS A 169 4.83 -9.40 -1.62
CA LYS A 169 4.66 -10.68 -2.30
C LYS A 169 5.38 -10.68 -3.64
N LYS A 170 6.06 -11.80 -3.97
CA LYS A 170 6.57 -11.98 -5.32
C LYS A 170 5.40 -12.11 -6.31
N LEU A 171 5.38 -11.24 -7.30
CA LEU A 171 4.39 -11.19 -8.37
C LEU A 171 5.10 -11.39 -9.72
N SER A 172 4.43 -12.07 -10.66
CA SER A 172 4.91 -12.23 -12.02
C SER A 172 3.78 -12.48 -13.00
N GLY A 173 3.99 -12.20 -14.29
CA GLY A 173 3.04 -12.46 -15.38
C GLY A 173 1.61 -11.98 -15.09
N VAL A 174 0.63 -12.76 -15.45
CA VAL A 174 -0.80 -12.42 -15.30
C VAL A 174 -1.18 -12.09 -13.86
N ALA A 175 -0.58 -12.77 -12.87
CA ALA A 175 -0.87 -12.53 -11.46
C ALA A 175 -0.45 -11.11 -11.01
N ALA A 176 0.65 -10.58 -11.54
CA ALA A 176 1.06 -9.20 -11.29
C ALA A 176 0.01 -8.22 -11.83
N VAL A 177 -0.38 -8.38 -13.09
CA VAL A 177 -1.36 -7.52 -13.74
C VAL A 177 -2.70 -7.56 -13.01
N GLN A 178 -3.23 -8.75 -12.71
CA GLN A 178 -4.50 -8.92 -11.99
C GLN A 178 -4.51 -8.32 -10.60
N THR A 179 -3.38 -8.41 -9.88
CA THR A 179 -3.26 -7.88 -8.52
C THR A 179 -3.13 -6.36 -8.55
N LEU A 180 -2.17 -5.84 -9.31
CA LEU A 180 -1.85 -4.41 -9.30
C LEU A 180 -2.96 -3.56 -9.94
N SER A 181 -3.66 -4.08 -10.95
CA SER A 181 -4.79 -3.38 -11.58
C SER A 181 -5.99 -3.14 -10.64
N ARG A 182 -5.97 -3.64 -9.40
CA ARG A 182 -7.02 -3.32 -8.42
C ARG A 182 -7.06 -1.85 -8.02
N VAL A 183 -5.93 -1.17 -8.07
CA VAL A 183 -5.89 0.28 -7.78
C VAL A 183 -6.39 1.14 -8.94
N ASN A 184 -6.56 0.58 -10.14
CA ASN A 184 -6.91 1.33 -11.36
C ASN A 184 -8.37 1.79 -11.43
N ARG A 185 -9.21 1.44 -10.48
CA ARG A 185 -10.62 1.83 -10.51
C ARG A 185 -10.76 3.33 -10.37
N ILE A 186 -11.59 3.92 -11.23
CA ILE A 186 -11.90 5.35 -11.19
C ILE A 186 -12.87 5.64 -10.05
N ALA A 187 -12.65 6.74 -9.37
CA ALA A 187 -13.57 7.35 -8.44
C ALA A 187 -13.56 8.88 -8.64
N PRO A 188 -14.61 9.59 -8.25
CA PRO A 188 -14.57 11.05 -8.20
C PRO A 188 -13.36 11.53 -7.38
N ASN A 189 -12.63 12.52 -7.90
CA ASN A 189 -11.44 13.12 -7.26
C ASN A 189 -10.25 12.16 -7.06
N LYS A 190 -10.25 11.01 -7.75
CA LYS A 190 -9.13 10.10 -7.82
C LYS A 190 -8.34 10.34 -9.09
N THR A 191 -7.27 11.12 -8.99
CA THR A 191 -6.43 11.52 -10.13
C THR A 191 -5.18 10.65 -10.29
N SER A 192 -4.83 9.89 -9.25
CA SER A 192 -3.62 9.05 -9.22
C SER A 192 -3.85 7.78 -8.38
N THR A 193 -2.88 6.89 -8.47
CA THR A 193 -2.75 5.70 -7.62
C THR A 193 -1.31 5.61 -7.14
N LEU A 194 -1.00 4.72 -6.20
CA LEU A 194 0.37 4.47 -5.80
C LEU A 194 0.57 3.01 -5.43
N ILE A 195 1.68 2.44 -5.90
CA ILE A 195 2.13 1.11 -5.50
C ILE A 195 3.52 1.24 -4.88
N ILE A 196 3.68 0.77 -3.64
CA ILE A 196 4.98 0.62 -2.98
C ILE A 196 5.27 -0.87 -2.85
N ASP A 197 6.31 -1.31 -3.54
CA ASP A 197 6.67 -2.73 -3.64
C ASP A 197 7.95 -3.03 -2.85
N PHE A 198 7.87 -3.97 -1.90
CA PHE A 198 8.97 -4.38 -1.03
C PHE A 198 9.78 -5.56 -1.56
N VAL A 199 9.30 -6.23 -2.62
CA VAL A 199 9.84 -7.54 -3.05
C VAL A 199 10.28 -7.57 -4.50
N ASN A 200 9.49 -6.98 -5.40
CA ASN A 200 9.72 -7.12 -6.84
C ASN A 200 10.61 -6.01 -7.38
N LYS A 201 11.30 -6.31 -8.48
CA LYS A 201 12.02 -5.31 -9.26
C LYS A 201 11.06 -4.64 -10.25
N LYS A 202 11.29 -3.36 -10.53
CA LYS A 202 10.46 -2.59 -11.46
C LYS A 202 10.42 -3.22 -12.85
N GLU A 203 11.55 -3.73 -13.29
CA GLU A 203 11.71 -4.37 -14.60
C GLU A 203 10.84 -5.62 -14.74
N GLU A 204 10.81 -6.48 -13.72
CA GLU A 204 9.99 -7.72 -13.72
C GLU A 204 8.49 -7.42 -13.80
N ILE A 205 8.05 -6.36 -13.11
CA ILE A 205 6.66 -5.93 -13.15
C ILE A 205 6.33 -5.29 -14.50
N ARG A 206 7.24 -4.50 -15.06
CA ARG A 206 7.08 -3.93 -16.40
C ARG A 206 6.92 -5.02 -17.46
N GLU A 207 7.78 -6.04 -17.46
CA GLU A 207 7.69 -7.19 -18.36
C GLU A 207 6.34 -7.92 -18.22
N ALA A 208 5.81 -8.05 -17.01
CA ALA A 208 4.51 -8.66 -16.79
C ALA A 208 3.35 -7.87 -17.41
N PHE A 209 3.46 -6.55 -17.49
CA PHE A 209 2.47 -5.66 -18.08
C PHE A 209 2.62 -5.45 -19.59
N GLU A 210 3.81 -5.67 -20.14
CA GLU A 210 4.11 -5.41 -21.56
C GLU A 210 3.09 -5.97 -22.54
N PRO A 211 2.58 -7.22 -22.41
CA PRO A 211 1.56 -7.75 -23.31
C PRO A 211 0.21 -7.03 -23.29
N TYR A 212 -0.03 -6.21 -22.26
CA TYR A 212 -1.29 -5.50 -22.04
C TYR A 212 -1.22 -4.00 -22.37
N TYR A 213 -0.01 -3.50 -22.62
CA TYR A 213 0.20 -2.13 -23.10
C TYR A 213 0.44 -2.15 -24.60
N THR A 214 -0.48 -1.60 -25.38
CA THR A 214 -0.21 -1.29 -26.78
C THR A 214 0.92 -0.27 -26.87
N GLU A 215 1.85 -0.45 -27.80
CA GLU A 215 3.18 0.16 -28.00
C GLU A 215 3.43 1.64 -27.62
N THR A 216 2.44 2.41 -27.29
CA THR A 216 2.56 3.87 -27.19
C THR A 216 3.18 4.39 -25.88
N TYR A 217 3.40 3.56 -24.85
CA TYR A 217 3.75 4.04 -23.50
C TYR A 217 5.06 3.56 -22.90
N LEU A 218 5.76 2.63 -23.53
CA LEU A 218 6.96 2.03 -22.94
C LEU A 218 8.28 2.67 -23.38
N THR A 219 8.27 3.69 -24.22
CA THR A 219 9.47 4.39 -24.70
C THR A 219 9.84 5.62 -23.87
N GLY A 220 9.06 5.99 -22.90
CA GLY A 220 9.36 7.11 -22.01
C GLY A 220 10.47 6.78 -21.02
N LYS A 221 11.62 7.46 -21.10
CA LYS A 221 12.56 7.59 -19.97
C LYS A 221 11.75 7.94 -18.72
N THR A 222 12.13 7.41 -17.56
CA THR A 222 11.57 7.84 -16.27
C THR A 222 11.56 9.35 -16.23
N ASP A 223 10.38 9.94 -16.32
CA ASP A 223 10.24 11.39 -16.32
C ASP A 223 10.61 11.88 -14.93
N TYR A 224 11.78 12.51 -14.83
CA TYR A 224 12.26 13.08 -13.58
C TYR A 224 11.27 14.10 -13.00
N HIS A 225 10.46 14.78 -13.83
CA HIS A 225 9.42 15.69 -13.35
C HIS A 225 8.32 14.97 -12.57
N LYS A 226 7.95 13.74 -12.97
CA LYS A 226 6.99 12.92 -12.19
C LYS A 226 7.57 12.42 -10.88
N LEU A 227 8.89 12.27 -10.83
CA LEU A 227 9.61 12.01 -9.58
C LEU A 227 9.54 13.25 -8.67
N TYR A 228 9.62 14.46 -9.24
CA TYR A 228 9.46 15.71 -8.52
C TYR A 228 8.01 15.91 -8.05
N ASP A 229 7.00 15.57 -8.85
CA ASP A 229 5.59 15.61 -8.43
C ASP A 229 5.31 14.62 -7.28
N LEU A 230 5.96 13.44 -7.32
CA LEU A 230 5.94 12.51 -6.19
C LEU A 230 6.68 13.06 -4.97
N MET A 231 7.77 13.79 -5.17
CA MET A 231 8.48 14.50 -4.13
C MET A 231 7.63 15.65 -3.58
N GLU A 232 7.04 16.51 -4.43
CA GLU A 232 6.14 17.58 -3.98
C GLU A 232 4.95 17.02 -3.19
N ASN A 233 4.38 15.91 -3.63
CA ASN A 233 3.36 15.21 -2.86
C ASN A 233 3.87 14.62 -1.54
N ILE A 234 5.18 14.42 -1.38
CA ILE A 234 5.83 14.08 -0.11
C ILE A 234 6.15 15.36 0.68
N TYR A 235 6.40 16.47 -0.01
CA TYR A 235 6.76 17.77 0.56
C TYR A 235 5.57 18.60 1.06
N ASP A 236 4.36 18.42 0.50
CA ASP A 236 3.12 19.01 1.03
C ASP A 236 2.75 18.50 2.43
N PHE A 237 3.72 17.86 3.09
CA PHE A 237 3.61 17.40 4.46
C PHE A 237 4.15 18.43 5.45
N ASP A 238 3.32 19.38 5.81
CA ASP A 238 3.36 19.98 7.13
C ASP A 238 3.05 18.89 8.16
N LEU A 239 4.09 18.29 8.69
CA LEU A 239 4.01 17.45 9.87
C LEU A 239 4.14 18.36 11.10
N PHE A 240 2.99 18.67 11.68
CA PHE A 240 2.91 19.13 13.06
C PHE A 240 3.28 18.03 14.05
#